data_2c93a2497c59cc62c7ce720e9677e56f
#
_entry.id   2c93a2497c59cc62c7ce720e9677e56f
#
_cell.length_a   1.000
_cell.length_b   1.000
_cell.length_c   1.000
_cell.angle_alpha   90.00
_cell.angle_beta   90.00
_cell.angle_gamma   90.00
#
_symmetry.space_group_name_H-M   'P 1'
#
loop_
_entity.id
_entity.type
_entity.pdbx_description
1 polymer ?
#
loop_
_entity_poly.entity_id
_entity_poly.type
_entity_poly.pdbx_seq_one_letter_code
_entity_poly.pdbx_strand_id
1 'polypeptide(L)'
;GVLKCVKPVEIVHYPVKAFDSLPELDLNLSTKFNFLTVAQWGPRKNLHSTIQWFVEEFIDNPNVGLVVKTFLKGGSVMDRNAIGSEMQNFLSRYPKRQCKVYFLHGDLKEDEMHSLYKNDSIHALVSLTHGEGFGLPLFEAAYSGLPVLATDWSGHLDFLYKPTKKKNRPHFAKVDYDLKPI
;
A
#
# COMPACT_ATOMS: atom_id res chain seq x y z
N GLY A 1 -19.05 28.89 -3.14
CA GLY A 1 -19.98 29.10 -2.06
C GLY A 1 -19.93 27.93 -1.07
N VAL A 2 -19.77 28.22 0.21
CA VAL A 2 -19.81 27.19 1.26
C VAL A 2 -21.27 26.78 1.45
N LEU A 3 -21.60 25.54 1.14
CA LEU A 3 -22.92 24.98 1.46
C LEU A 3 -23.08 24.95 2.99
N LYS A 4 -23.92 25.81 3.53
CA LYS A 4 -24.32 25.78 4.95
C LYS A 4 -25.31 24.63 5.13
N CYS A 5 -24.83 23.50 5.67
CA CYS A 5 -25.71 22.43 6.13
C CYS A 5 -26.41 22.89 7.42
N VAL A 6 -27.75 22.93 7.42
CA VAL A 6 -28.58 23.32 8.57
C VAL A 6 -28.92 22.15 9.48
N LYS A 7 -28.60 20.90 9.04
CA LYS A 7 -28.81 19.68 9.84
C LYS A 7 -27.52 19.29 10.56
N PRO A 8 -27.60 18.67 11.74
CA PRO A 8 -26.43 18.15 12.41
C PRO A 8 -25.71 17.13 11.51
N VAL A 9 -24.39 17.28 11.41
CA VAL A 9 -23.51 16.38 10.63
C VAL A 9 -22.55 15.76 11.63
N GLU A 10 -22.52 14.44 11.67
CA GLU A 10 -21.60 13.68 12.49
C GLU A 10 -20.67 12.86 11.60
N ILE A 11 -19.41 12.70 12.04
CA ILE A 11 -18.42 11.88 11.37
C ILE A 11 -18.56 10.45 11.90
N VAL A 12 -18.89 9.52 11.00
CA VAL A 12 -18.91 8.10 11.30
C VAL A 12 -17.64 7.48 10.73
N HIS A 13 -16.82 6.91 11.60
CA HIS A 13 -15.59 6.23 11.19
C HIS A 13 -15.91 4.95 10.42
N TYR A 14 -14.98 4.57 9.52
CA TYR A 14 -15.12 3.36 8.73
C TYR A 14 -15.12 2.12 9.64
N PRO A 15 -16.07 1.18 9.47
CA PRO A 15 -16.14 0.00 10.30
C PRO A 15 -14.98 -0.96 10.00
N VAL A 16 -14.48 -1.60 11.05
CA VAL A 16 -13.48 -2.66 10.93
C VAL A 16 -14.20 -4.00 11.03
N LYS A 17 -13.92 -4.88 10.10
CA LYS A 17 -14.37 -6.26 10.15
C LYS A 17 -13.36 -7.10 10.93
N ALA A 18 -13.81 -7.75 11.99
CA ALA A 18 -13.03 -8.74 12.71
C ALA A 18 -13.29 -10.14 12.11
N PHE A 19 -12.27 -10.97 12.12
CA PHE A 19 -12.33 -12.35 11.66
C PHE A 19 -11.88 -13.27 12.80
N ASP A 20 -12.68 -14.31 13.09
CA ASP A 20 -12.34 -15.30 14.13
C ASP A 20 -11.17 -16.19 13.71
N SER A 21 -11.03 -16.43 12.42
CA SER A 21 -9.90 -17.15 11.82
C SER A 21 -9.55 -16.54 10.47
N LEU A 22 -8.29 -16.65 10.11
CA LEU A 22 -7.79 -16.20 8.82
C LEU A 22 -7.21 -17.37 8.03
N PRO A 23 -7.44 -17.43 6.70
CA PRO A 23 -6.84 -18.47 5.87
C PRO A 23 -5.32 -18.33 5.85
N GLU A 24 -4.62 -19.45 5.74
CA GLU A 24 -3.18 -19.45 5.50
C GLU A 24 -2.88 -18.96 4.08
N LEU A 25 -1.89 -18.10 3.94
CA LEU A 25 -1.47 -17.54 2.66
C LEU A 25 0.04 -17.73 2.50
N ASP A 26 0.43 -18.70 1.68
CA ASP A 26 1.83 -18.93 1.33
C ASP A 26 2.22 -18.05 0.14
N LEU A 27 3.13 -17.12 0.38
CA LEU A 27 3.60 -16.15 -0.62
C LEU A 27 4.88 -16.63 -1.34
N ASN A 28 5.53 -17.71 -0.87
CA ASN A 28 6.78 -18.26 -1.44
C ASN A 28 7.86 -17.17 -1.69
N LEU A 29 8.05 -16.25 -0.74
CA LEU A 29 9.03 -15.17 -0.86
C LEU A 29 10.42 -15.69 -0.49
N SER A 30 11.42 -15.39 -1.34
CA SER A 30 12.82 -15.78 -1.09
C SER A 30 13.63 -14.72 -0.34
N THR A 31 13.05 -13.57 -0.06
CA THR A 31 13.68 -12.43 0.63
C THR A 31 13.34 -12.42 2.11
N LYS A 32 14.25 -11.89 2.95
CA LYS A 32 14.11 -11.88 4.41
C LYS A 32 13.25 -10.74 4.94
N PHE A 33 13.23 -9.61 4.23
CA PHE A 33 12.42 -8.44 4.59
C PHE A 33 11.60 -8.01 3.39
N ASN A 34 10.29 -7.95 3.53
CA ASN A 34 9.41 -7.61 2.43
C ASN A 34 8.50 -6.45 2.77
N PHE A 35 8.52 -5.46 1.90
CA PHE A 35 7.49 -4.43 1.84
C PHE A 35 6.29 -4.95 1.05
N LEU A 36 5.11 -4.44 1.39
CA LEU A 36 3.87 -4.65 0.66
C LEU A 36 3.36 -3.32 0.14
N THR A 37 2.93 -3.26 -1.11
CA THR A 37 2.10 -2.16 -1.62
C THR A 37 0.80 -2.73 -2.18
N VAL A 38 -0.33 -2.11 -1.84
CA VAL A 38 -1.68 -2.54 -2.23
C VAL A 38 -2.39 -1.37 -2.91
N ALA A 39 -2.57 -1.46 -4.21
CA ALA A 39 -3.23 -0.40 -4.95
C ALA A 39 -3.71 -0.90 -6.33
N GLN A 40 -4.76 -0.27 -6.86
CA GLN A 40 -5.10 -0.42 -8.27
C GLN A 40 -4.00 0.17 -9.14
N TRP A 41 -3.68 -0.49 -10.26
CA TRP A 41 -2.69 0.00 -11.21
C TRP A 41 -3.22 1.25 -11.92
N GLY A 42 -2.63 2.40 -11.61
CA GLY A 42 -3.05 3.68 -12.17
C GLY A 42 -2.23 4.86 -11.66
N PRO A 43 -2.25 6.00 -12.40
CA PRO A 43 -1.38 7.15 -12.14
C PRO A 43 -1.50 7.71 -10.72
N ARG A 44 -2.73 7.85 -10.20
CA ARG A 44 -2.98 8.39 -8.86
C ARG A 44 -2.31 7.58 -7.75
N LYS A 45 -2.20 6.27 -7.94
CA LYS A 45 -1.62 5.36 -6.95
C LYS A 45 -0.10 5.33 -6.97
N ASN A 46 0.53 5.94 -7.97
CA ASN A 46 1.97 6.15 -8.10
C ASN A 46 2.83 4.87 -7.95
N LEU A 47 2.30 3.74 -8.40
CA LEU A 47 3.00 2.45 -8.27
C LEU A 47 4.31 2.42 -9.05
N HIS A 48 4.39 3.05 -10.22
CA HIS A 48 5.60 3.11 -11.02
C HIS A 48 6.76 3.76 -10.24
N SER A 49 6.52 4.95 -9.67
CA SER A 49 7.56 5.63 -8.88
C SER A 49 7.87 4.86 -7.58
N THR A 50 6.85 4.25 -6.97
CA THR A 50 7.05 3.41 -5.78
C THR A 50 7.99 2.25 -6.07
N ILE A 51 7.78 1.53 -7.19
CA ILE A 51 8.65 0.43 -7.61
C ILE A 51 10.04 0.94 -7.98
N GLN A 52 10.10 2.08 -8.69
CA GLN A 52 11.37 2.69 -9.07
C GLN A 52 12.24 3.03 -7.86
N TRP A 53 11.70 3.80 -6.93
CA TRP A 53 12.43 4.22 -5.73
C TRP A 53 12.82 3.04 -4.85
N PHE A 54 11.94 2.03 -4.74
CA PHE A 54 12.29 0.80 -4.05
C PHE A 54 13.49 0.09 -4.72
N VAL A 55 13.49 -0.04 -6.05
CA VAL A 55 14.59 -0.70 -6.76
C VAL A 55 15.88 0.11 -6.65
N GLU A 56 15.82 1.43 -6.78
CA GLU A 56 16.96 2.32 -6.67
C GLU A 56 17.58 2.30 -5.27
N GLU A 57 16.76 2.30 -4.22
CA GLU A 57 17.20 2.26 -2.82
C GLU A 57 17.85 0.91 -2.45
N PHE A 58 17.26 -0.20 -2.90
CA PHE A 58 17.67 -1.53 -2.49
C PHE A 58 18.39 -2.32 -3.59
N ILE A 59 18.95 -1.63 -4.59
CA ILE A 59 19.45 -2.25 -5.82
C ILE A 59 20.46 -3.39 -5.56
N ASP A 60 21.32 -3.25 -4.58
CA ASP A 60 22.37 -4.20 -4.22
C ASP A 60 21.99 -5.14 -3.06
N ASN A 61 20.75 -5.11 -2.58
CA ASN A 61 20.33 -5.89 -1.42
C ASN A 61 19.46 -7.11 -1.80
N PRO A 62 20.03 -8.35 -1.80
CA PRO A 62 19.28 -9.55 -2.17
C PRO A 62 18.27 -10.00 -1.10
N ASN A 63 18.32 -9.43 0.11
CA ASN A 63 17.46 -9.84 1.22
C ASN A 63 16.16 -9.03 1.31
N VAL A 64 15.98 -8.03 0.44
CA VAL A 64 14.80 -7.15 0.49
C VAL A 64 13.91 -7.35 -0.73
N GLY A 65 12.61 -7.43 -0.51
CA GLY A 65 11.59 -7.59 -1.52
C GLY A 65 10.48 -6.56 -1.44
N LEU A 66 9.81 -6.30 -2.56
CA LEU A 66 8.56 -5.55 -2.65
C LEU A 66 7.47 -6.44 -3.25
N VAL A 67 6.44 -6.73 -2.48
CA VAL A 67 5.24 -7.40 -2.96
C VAL A 67 4.27 -6.36 -3.47
N VAL A 68 3.97 -6.39 -4.76
CA VAL A 68 3.04 -5.48 -5.42
C VAL A 68 1.72 -6.19 -5.62
N LYS A 69 0.76 -5.96 -4.70
CA LYS A 69 -0.62 -6.44 -4.81
C LYS A 69 -1.43 -5.44 -5.62
N THR A 70 -1.78 -5.80 -6.83
CA THR A 70 -2.43 -4.86 -7.75
C THR A 70 -3.35 -5.56 -8.76
N PHE A 71 -4.22 -4.77 -9.38
CA PHE A 71 -5.08 -5.12 -10.51
C PHE A 71 -5.33 -3.86 -11.35
N LEU A 72 -5.77 -4.01 -12.60
CA LEU A 72 -6.11 -2.88 -13.48
C LEU A 72 -7.61 -2.57 -13.43
N LYS A 73 -8.44 -3.46 -13.96
CA LYS A 73 -9.91 -3.34 -13.96
C LYS A 73 -10.62 -4.49 -13.26
N GLY A 74 -9.92 -5.60 -13.08
CA GLY A 74 -10.44 -6.81 -12.45
C GLY A 74 -9.36 -7.89 -12.40
N GLY A 75 -9.71 -9.08 -11.90
CA GLY A 75 -8.80 -10.21 -11.75
C GLY A 75 -8.52 -11.01 -13.02
N SER A 76 -8.72 -10.46 -14.23
CA SER A 76 -8.60 -11.21 -15.48
C SER A 76 -7.15 -11.56 -15.84
N VAL A 77 -7.00 -12.64 -16.61
CA VAL A 77 -5.69 -13.05 -17.17
C VAL A 77 -5.13 -11.97 -18.09
N MET A 78 -5.98 -11.26 -18.83
CA MET A 78 -5.55 -10.15 -19.70
C MET A 78 -4.96 -9.00 -18.89
N ASP A 79 -5.62 -8.59 -17.79
CA ASP A 79 -5.12 -7.59 -16.88
C ASP A 79 -3.77 -8.00 -16.29
N ARG A 80 -3.66 -9.25 -15.83
CA ARG A 80 -2.42 -9.82 -15.31
C ARG A 80 -1.27 -9.72 -16.31
N ASN A 81 -1.53 -10.13 -17.55
CA ASN A 81 -0.50 -10.12 -18.60
C ASN A 81 -0.08 -8.69 -18.96
N ALA A 82 -1.03 -7.76 -19.04
CA ALA A 82 -0.75 -6.37 -19.33
C ALA A 82 0.16 -5.74 -18.25
N ILE A 83 -0.24 -5.83 -16.98
CA ILE A 83 0.56 -5.29 -15.87
C ILE A 83 1.90 -6.02 -15.77
N GLY A 84 1.91 -7.35 -15.90
CA GLY A 84 3.13 -8.16 -15.83
C GLY A 84 4.15 -7.77 -16.89
N SER A 85 3.71 -7.55 -18.14
CA SER A 85 4.56 -7.10 -19.24
C SER A 85 5.11 -5.68 -18.98
N GLU A 86 4.27 -4.77 -18.51
CA GLU A 86 4.69 -3.40 -18.17
C GLU A 86 5.73 -3.41 -17.05
N MET A 87 5.50 -4.20 -16.00
CA MET A 87 6.43 -4.35 -14.89
C MET A 87 7.75 -4.99 -15.33
N GLN A 88 7.73 -6.00 -16.18
CA GLN A 88 8.93 -6.62 -16.74
C GLN A 88 9.73 -5.62 -17.57
N ASN A 89 9.07 -4.85 -18.45
CA ASN A 89 9.71 -3.81 -19.25
C ASN A 89 10.35 -2.74 -18.37
N PHE A 90 9.68 -2.36 -17.29
CA PHE A 90 10.22 -1.43 -16.32
C PHE A 90 11.47 -2.01 -15.62
N LEU A 91 11.37 -3.21 -15.09
CA LEU A 91 12.44 -3.86 -14.33
C LEU A 91 13.65 -4.25 -15.20
N SER A 92 13.48 -4.39 -16.51
CA SER A 92 14.58 -4.65 -17.46
C SER A 92 15.61 -3.50 -17.52
N ARG A 93 15.24 -2.30 -17.07
CA ARG A 93 16.15 -1.16 -16.95
C ARG A 93 17.18 -1.33 -15.83
N TYR A 94 16.92 -2.26 -14.91
CA TYR A 94 17.75 -2.56 -13.74
C TYR A 94 18.27 -4.00 -13.77
N PRO A 95 19.07 -4.40 -14.78
CA PRO A 95 19.46 -5.80 -14.98
C PRO A 95 20.37 -6.36 -13.87
N LYS A 96 21.06 -5.49 -13.14
CA LYS A 96 21.97 -5.87 -12.06
C LYS A 96 21.34 -5.85 -10.67
N ARG A 97 20.05 -5.47 -10.56
CA ARG A 97 19.40 -5.41 -9.25
C ARG A 97 19.42 -6.77 -8.55
N GLN A 98 19.68 -6.76 -7.25
CA GLN A 98 19.63 -7.94 -6.40
C GLN A 98 18.32 -8.03 -5.62
N CYS A 99 17.71 -6.87 -5.28
CA CYS A 99 16.38 -6.82 -4.65
C CYS A 99 15.31 -7.46 -5.53
N LYS A 100 14.26 -7.98 -4.90
CA LYS A 100 13.18 -8.67 -5.60
C LYS A 100 11.90 -7.83 -5.65
N VAL A 101 11.20 -7.92 -6.76
CA VAL A 101 9.84 -7.37 -6.91
C VAL A 101 8.93 -8.54 -7.25
N TYR A 102 7.96 -8.78 -6.40
CA TYR A 102 6.98 -9.86 -6.53
C TYR A 102 5.65 -9.27 -6.98
N PHE A 103 5.00 -9.95 -7.91
CA PHE A 103 3.73 -9.52 -8.49
C PHE A 103 2.59 -10.41 -7.99
N LEU A 104 1.71 -9.85 -7.18
CA LEU A 104 0.51 -10.50 -6.68
C LEU A 104 -0.72 -9.88 -7.35
N HIS A 105 -1.26 -10.56 -8.35
CA HIS A 105 -2.39 -10.08 -9.15
C HIS A 105 -3.70 -10.75 -8.74
N GLY A 106 -4.79 -10.03 -8.93
CA GLY A 106 -6.14 -10.53 -8.81
C GLY A 106 -6.84 -10.07 -7.54
N ASP A 107 -8.07 -10.51 -7.39
CA ASP A 107 -8.89 -10.21 -6.22
C ASP A 107 -8.60 -11.22 -5.11
N LEU A 108 -8.43 -10.73 -3.91
CA LEU A 108 -8.42 -11.49 -2.68
C LEU A 108 -9.74 -11.17 -1.93
N LYS A 109 -10.28 -12.15 -1.26
CA LYS A 109 -11.40 -11.95 -0.33
C LYS A 109 -10.93 -11.10 0.85
N GLU A 110 -11.85 -10.55 1.61
CA GLU A 110 -11.52 -9.71 2.76
C GLU A 110 -10.65 -10.44 3.80
N ASP A 111 -10.96 -11.69 4.12
CA ASP A 111 -10.17 -12.52 5.02
C ASP A 111 -8.78 -12.84 4.48
N GLU A 112 -8.64 -13.10 3.18
CA GLU A 112 -7.35 -13.29 2.51
C GLU A 112 -6.51 -11.99 2.50
N MET A 113 -7.16 -10.82 2.34
CA MET A 113 -6.47 -9.53 2.47
C MET A 113 -5.94 -9.31 3.89
N HIS A 114 -6.73 -9.66 4.92
CA HIS A 114 -6.27 -9.58 6.29
C HIS A 114 -5.14 -10.58 6.58
N SER A 115 -5.19 -11.77 5.98
CA SER A 115 -4.08 -12.74 6.02
C SER A 115 -2.82 -12.16 5.39
N LEU A 116 -2.93 -11.43 4.28
CA LEU A 116 -1.80 -10.79 3.63
C LEU A 116 -1.15 -9.75 4.54
N TYR A 117 -1.94 -8.90 5.21
CA TYR A 117 -1.40 -7.90 6.14
C TYR A 117 -0.78 -8.50 7.41
N LYS A 118 -1.21 -9.68 7.82
CA LYS A 118 -0.70 -10.40 9.01
C LYS A 118 0.32 -11.49 8.66
N ASN A 119 0.69 -11.63 7.40
CA ASN A 119 1.64 -12.64 6.97
C ASN A 119 3.04 -12.36 7.53
N ASP A 120 3.65 -13.35 8.18
CA ASP A 120 4.97 -13.23 8.81
C ASP A 120 6.09 -12.87 7.83
N SER A 121 5.88 -13.12 6.52
CA SER A 121 6.82 -12.73 5.48
C SER A 121 6.69 -11.26 5.05
N ILE A 122 5.67 -10.53 5.52
CA ILE A 122 5.41 -9.12 5.22
C ILE A 122 5.74 -8.26 6.44
N HIS A 123 6.57 -7.25 6.27
CA HIS A 123 7.15 -6.51 7.40
C HIS A 123 6.72 -5.04 7.48
N ALA A 124 6.31 -4.45 6.34
CA ALA A 124 5.77 -3.09 6.32
C ALA A 124 4.91 -2.87 5.06
N LEU A 125 3.87 -2.04 5.18
CA LEU A 125 3.15 -1.51 4.03
C LEU A 125 3.81 -0.20 3.59
N VAL A 126 4.00 -0.02 2.27
CA VAL A 126 4.43 1.25 1.67
C VAL A 126 3.35 1.78 0.71
N SER A 127 2.99 3.05 0.87
CA SER A 127 2.04 3.73 -0.02
C SER A 127 2.48 5.15 -0.30
N LEU A 128 2.98 5.39 -1.52
CA LEU A 128 3.45 6.70 -1.99
C LEU A 128 2.45 7.31 -2.98
N THR A 129 1.17 7.13 -2.69
CA THR A 129 0.05 7.65 -3.50
C THR A 129 0.06 9.17 -3.58
N HIS A 130 -0.39 9.73 -4.70
CA HIS A 130 -0.61 11.17 -4.83
C HIS A 130 -1.83 11.68 -4.03
N GLY A 131 -2.71 10.79 -3.59
CA GLY A 131 -3.84 11.14 -2.73
C GLY A 131 -4.81 9.98 -2.50
N GLU A 132 -5.38 9.97 -1.32
CA GLU A 132 -6.41 9.03 -0.88
C GLU A 132 -7.62 9.77 -0.31
N GLY A 133 -8.83 9.29 -0.61
CA GLY A 133 -10.01 9.77 0.10
C GLY A 133 -10.01 9.35 1.56
N PHE A 134 -9.77 8.07 1.80
CA PHE A 134 -9.60 7.50 3.14
C PHE A 134 -8.32 6.66 3.25
N GLY A 135 -8.07 5.78 2.28
CA GLY A 135 -6.89 4.90 2.27
C GLY A 135 -7.15 3.56 2.96
N LEU A 136 -8.19 2.83 2.52
CA LEU A 136 -8.55 1.52 3.10
C LEU A 136 -7.36 0.57 3.27
N PRO A 137 -6.48 0.36 2.28
CA PRO A 137 -5.34 -0.54 2.45
C PRO A 137 -4.38 -0.11 3.57
N LEU A 138 -4.18 1.20 3.76
CA LEU A 138 -3.36 1.73 4.85
C LEU A 138 -4.05 1.52 6.21
N PHE A 139 -5.37 1.72 6.25
CA PHE A 139 -6.18 1.52 7.45
C PHE A 139 -6.17 0.05 7.88
N GLU A 140 -6.44 -0.87 6.96
CA GLU A 140 -6.45 -2.30 7.20
C GLU A 140 -5.09 -2.84 7.65
N ALA A 141 -4.01 -2.37 7.00
CA ALA A 141 -2.64 -2.71 7.38
C ALA A 141 -2.31 -2.22 8.81
N ALA A 142 -2.58 -0.96 9.10
CA ALA A 142 -2.36 -0.38 10.43
C ALA A 142 -3.19 -1.10 11.51
N TYR A 143 -4.47 -1.40 11.23
CA TYR A 143 -5.34 -2.16 12.11
C TYR A 143 -4.82 -3.59 12.34
N SER A 144 -4.26 -4.21 11.32
CA SER A 144 -3.64 -5.54 11.42
C SER A 144 -2.30 -5.55 12.18
N GLY A 145 -1.80 -4.38 12.58
CA GLY A 145 -0.52 -4.23 13.27
C GLY A 145 0.69 -4.17 12.34
N LEU A 146 0.48 -4.12 11.02
CA LEU A 146 1.57 -3.98 10.06
C LEU A 146 2.09 -2.54 10.06
N PRO A 147 3.41 -2.31 10.23
CA PRO A 147 4.00 -0.98 10.10
C PRO A 147 3.68 -0.32 8.76
N VAL A 148 3.35 0.97 8.78
CA VAL A 148 2.97 1.72 7.58
C VAL A 148 4.00 2.78 7.27
N LEU A 149 4.41 2.86 5.99
CA LEU A 149 5.19 3.93 5.37
C LEU A 149 4.27 4.67 4.40
N ALA A 150 4.05 5.96 4.57
CA ALA A 150 3.14 6.70 3.71
C ALA A 150 3.53 8.17 3.57
N THR A 151 3.07 8.81 2.48
CA THR A 151 3.17 10.26 2.32
C THR A 151 2.41 10.97 3.46
N ASP A 152 3.01 12.02 4.02
CA ASP A 152 2.39 12.84 5.07
C ASP A 152 1.33 13.80 4.50
N TRP A 153 0.44 13.28 3.63
CA TRP A 153 -0.56 14.04 2.89
C TRP A 153 -1.80 13.20 2.60
N SER A 154 -2.99 13.81 2.69
CA SER A 154 -4.27 13.26 2.25
C SER A 154 -5.06 12.51 3.34
N GLY A 155 -6.20 11.89 2.98
CA GLY A 155 -7.21 11.40 3.92
C GLY A 155 -6.78 10.31 4.89
N HIS A 156 -5.73 9.55 4.58
CA HIS A 156 -5.22 8.54 5.50
C HIS A 156 -4.57 9.11 6.78
N LEU A 157 -4.32 10.40 6.83
CA LEU A 157 -3.81 11.06 8.02
C LEU A 157 -4.81 11.08 9.17
N ASP A 158 -6.12 10.97 8.88
CA ASP A 158 -7.18 10.96 9.90
C ASP A 158 -7.02 9.84 10.92
N PHE A 159 -6.50 8.69 10.51
CA PHE A 159 -6.28 7.54 11.40
C PHE A 159 -4.81 7.23 11.69
N LEU A 160 -3.87 7.73 10.88
CA LEU A 160 -2.44 7.52 11.11
C LEU A 160 -1.83 8.49 12.13
N TYR A 161 -2.57 9.54 12.51
CA TYR A 161 -2.22 10.41 13.62
C TYR A 161 -3.10 10.14 14.84
N LYS A 162 -2.47 9.85 15.98
CA LYS A 162 -3.18 9.72 17.25
C LYS A 162 -3.25 11.08 17.93
N PRO A 163 -4.45 11.58 18.25
CA PRO A 163 -4.58 12.81 19.02
C PRO A 163 -4.04 12.61 20.44
N THR A 164 -3.23 13.54 20.91
CA THR A 164 -2.76 13.60 22.29
C THR A 164 -3.06 14.97 22.86
N LYS A 165 -2.99 15.12 24.20
CA LYS A 165 -3.27 16.41 24.88
C LYS A 165 -2.36 17.57 24.43
N LYS A 166 -1.19 17.28 23.87
CA LYS A 166 -0.19 18.30 23.50
C LYS A 166 0.03 18.41 21.99
N LYS A 167 -0.03 17.30 21.24
CA LYS A 167 0.29 17.25 19.81
C LYS A 167 -0.23 15.93 19.23
N ASN A 168 -0.65 15.95 17.97
CA ASN A 168 -0.91 14.72 17.22
C ASN A 168 0.39 13.94 17.04
N ARG A 169 0.38 12.64 17.37
CA ARG A 169 1.53 11.76 17.24
C ARG A 169 1.34 10.85 16.03
N PRO A 170 2.31 10.81 15.09
CA PRO A 170 2.26 9.87 13.98
C PRO A 170 2.46 8.43 14.47
N HIS A 171 1.68 7.51 13.92
CA HIS A 171 1.79 6.06 14.10
C HIS A 171 2.25 5.38 12.81
N PHE A 172 2.99 6.10 11.97
CA PHE A 172 3.52 5.62 10.71
C PHE A 172 4.87 6.28 10.42
N ALA A 173 5.67 5.69 9.53
CA ALA A 173 6.86 6.32 9.00
C ALA A 173 6.43 7.28 7.89
N LYS A 174 6.80 8.55 8.06
CA LYS A 174 6.38 9.65 7.20
C LYS A 174 7.32 9.79 6.00
N VAL A 175 6.74 9.97 4.84
CA VAL A 175 7.46 10.40 3.63
C VAL A 175 7.03 11.83 3.30
N ASP A 176 8.00 12.71 3.19
CA ASP A 176 7.77 14.11 2.84
C ASP A 176 7.25 14.25 1.40
N TYR A 177 6.57 15.34 1.10
CA TYR A 177 5.94 15.58 -0.19
C TYR A 177 6.01 17.05 -0.57
N ASP A 178 5.96 17.31 -1.88
CA ASP A 178 5.79 18.63 -2.46
C ASP A 178 4.52 18.69 -3.29
N LEU A 179 3.72 19.75 -3.11
CA LEU A 179 2.57 20.02 -3.95
C LEU A 179 3.02 20.80 -5.19
N LYS A 180 2.68 20.29 -6.36
CA LYS A 180 2.92 20.94 -7.64
C LYS A 180 1.61 21.31 -8.31
N PRO A 181 1.51 22.47 -8.97
CA PRO A 181 0.36 22.79 -9.83
C PRO A 181 0.20 21.70 -10.91
N ILE A 182 -1.05 21.35 -11.20
CA ILE A 182 -1.41 20.42 -12.28
C ILE A 182 -1.50 21.20 -13.58
#